data_8a3dacbcc654eacef0964ab2211f1e65
#
_entry.id   8a3dacbcc654eacef0964ab2211f1e65
#
_cell.length_a   1.000
_cell.length_b   1.000
_cell.length_c   1.000
_cell.angle_alpha   90.00
_cell.angle_beta   90.00
_cell.angle_gamma   90.00
#
_symmetry.space_group_name_H-M   'P 1'
#
loop_
_entity.id
_entity.type
_entity.pdbx_description
1 polymer ?
#
loop_
_entity_poly.entity_id
_entity_poly.type
_entity_poly.pdbx_seq_one_letter_code
_entity_poly.pdbx_strand_id
1 'polypeptide(L)'
;MKRCFLFAVLAAGILSVVSCTKDDDNNIKSVVVDFEGNAWKKFVAINVGSTYSSEVVTPGYKWQDEATTLSADNISTEWGGVSYLSSGFAVSSYNSNDLEKFNIYGAYQRDLYVYNAENEDAVKGGGNGRSDNFIVGYGNYEGDKSGEWGNEDFRPTLSFSDGKARTIKGCYVNSTAYFVSITELGNEFAPALKKGEKITLTATGYDAMRRETGSVTMTLAEKDNITKSWRAWDLSSLGAVVSVRFNITGGPTDEWGMMSPKYFALDDITVEWDDSAQAE
;
A
#
# COMPACT_ATOMS: atom_id res chain seq x y z
N MET A 1 -56.76 12.21 18.73
CA MET A 1 -55.54 12.88 18.19
C MET A 1 -54.38 11.91 18.29
N LYS A 2 -54.07 11.19 17.22
CA LYS A 2 -52.92 10.28 17.11
C LYS A 2 -51.87 10.96 16.26
N ARG A 3 -50.71 11.31 16.84
CA ARG A 3 -49.55 11.86 16.13
C ARG A 3 -48.73 10.69 15.59
N CYS A 4 -48.70 10.53 14.26
CA CYS A 4 -47.75 9.69 13.55
C CYS A 4 -46.39 10.40 13.54
N PHE A 5 -45.37 9.77 14.12
CA PHE A 5 -43.98 10.15 13.90
C PHE A 5 -43.46 9.41 12.65
N LEU A 6 -43.18 10.18 11.63
CA LEU A 6 -42.52 9.72 10.42
C LEU A 6 -41.00 9.73 10.69
N PHE A 7 -40.39 8.55 10.76
CA PHE A 7 -38.92 8.45 10.76
C PHE A 7 -38.47 8.55 9.32
N ALA A 8 -37.81 9.67 8.98
CA ALA A 8 -37.08 9.80 7.75
C ALA A 8 -35.70 9.15 7.95
N VAL A 9 -35.45 8.04 7.26
CA VAL A 9 -34.13 7.44 7.14
C VAL A 9 -33.35 8.31 6.16
N LEU A 10 -32.39 9.09 6.65
CA LEU A 10 -31.43 9.80 5.83
C LEU A 10 -30.40 8.77 5.37
N ALA A 11 -30.43 8.39 4.09
CA ALA A 11 -29.34 7.73 3.43
C ALA A 11 -28.20 8.76 3.29
N ALA A 12 -27.15 8.62 4.10
CA ALA A 12 -25.94 9.39 3.96
C ALA A 12 -25.17 8.84 2.74
N GLY A 13 -25.42 9.44 1.58
CA GLY A 13 -24.51 9.35 0.45
C GLY A 13 -23.23 10.11 0.83
N ILE A 14 -22.11 9.44 0.82
CA ILE A 14 -20.79 10.08 0.96
C ILE A 14 -20.58 10.88 -0.31
N LEU A 15 -20.92 12.17 -0.25
CA LEU A 15 -20.47 13.17 -1.20
C LEU A 15 -19.00 13.45 -0.84
N SER A 16 -18.10 13.16 -1.76
CA SER A 16 -16.76 13.72 -1.74
C SER A 16 -16.87 15.25 -1.62
N VAL A 17 -16.60 15.75 -0.42
CA VAL A 17 -16.72 17.19 -0.13
C VAL A 17 -15.49 17.85 -0.74
N VAL A 18 -15.65 18.42 -1.94
CA VAL A 18 -14.75 19.47 -2.41
C VAL A 18 -14.98 20.67 -1.49
N SER A 19 -14.16 20.81 -0.47
CA SER A 19 -14.16 22.00 0.39
C SER A 19 -13.48 23.13 -0.37
N CYS A 20 -14.27 23.96 -1.04
CA CYS A 20 -13.82 25.27 -1.48
C CYS A 20 -13.93 26.24 -0.31
N THR A 21 -12.88 26.44 0.46
CA THR A 21 -12.71 27.64 1.28
C THR A 21 -12.22 28.77 0.38
N LYS A 22 -13.09 29.75 0.15
CA LYS A 22 -12.68 31.04 -0.40
C LYS A 22 -12.00 31.83 0.72
N ASP A 23 -10.67 31.92 0.64
CA ASP A 23 -9.90 33.10 1.03
C ASP A 23 -8.42 32.85 0.63
N ASP A 24 -7.86 33.85 -0.04
CA ASP A 24 -6.48 33.98 -0.54
C ASP A 24 -6.06 33.04 -1.69
N ASP A 25 -5.92 33.58 -2.87
CA ASP A 25 -5.14 33.28 -4.09
C ASP A 25 -4.35 31.95 -4.23
N ASN A 26 -4.61 30.94 -3.44
CA ASN A 26 -4.04 29.62 -3.58
C ASN A 26 -5.02 28.68 -4.25
N ASN A 27 -4.81 28.43 -5.53
CA ASN A 27 -5.60 27.50 -6.35
C ASN A 27 -5.16 26.05 -6.07
N ILE A 28 -4.97 25.71 -4.79
CA ILE A 28 -4.53 24.38 -4.38
C ILE A 28 -5.71 23.41 -4.39
N LYS A 29 -5.58 22.37 -5.21
CA LYS A 29 -6.46 21.20 -5.17
C LYS A 29 -5.90 20.17 -4.22
N SER A 30 -6.79 19.52 -3.48
CA SER A 30 -6.48 18.38 -2.61
C SER A 30 -7.46 17.24 -2.92
N VAL A 31 -6.93 16.06 -3.23
CA VAL A 31 -7.71 14.87 -3.58
C VAL A 31 -7.16 13.68 -2.79
N VAL A 32 -8.06 12.86 -2.25
CA VAL A 32 -7.73 11.57 -1.65
C VAL A 32 -7.95 10.46 -2.67
N VAL A 33 -6.94 9.67 -2.93
CA VAL A 33 -7.04 8.43 -3.71
C VAL A 33 -7.36 7.32 -2.73
N ASP A 34 -8.63 6.94 -2.67
CA ASP A 34 -9.21 5.98 -1.71
C ASP A 34 -9.42 4.57 -2.29
N PHE A 35 -9.09 4.39 -3.56
CA PHE A 35 -9.21 3.12 -4.31
C PHE A 35 -10.65 2.56 -4.39
N GLU A 36 -11.66 3.39 -4.12
CA GLU A 36 -13.06 3.00 -4.06
C GLU A 36 -13.84 3.28 -5.35
N GLY A 37 -15.02 2.70 -5.43
CA GLY A 37 -15.99 2.96 -6.49
C GLY A 37 -15.77 2.14 -7.77
N ASN A 38 -16.58 2.46 -8.79
CA ASN A 38 -16.66 1.64 -10.00
C ASN A 38 -15.38 1.71 -10.87
N ALA A 39 -14.65 2.82 -10.84
CA ALA A 39 -13.41 2.99 -11.60
C ALA A 39 -12.32 2.01 -11.15
N TRP A 40 -12.31 1.68 -9.86
CA TRP A 40 -11.30 0.80 -9.25
C TRP A 40 -11.61 -0.68 -9.34
N LYS A 41 -12.88 -1.08 -9.53
CA LYS A 41 -13.29 -2.50 -9.60
C LYS A 41 -12.49 -3.35 -10.57
N LYS A 42 -12.09 -2.78 -11.70
CA LYS A 42 -11.29 -3.48 -12.74
C LYS A 42 -9.84 -3.73 -12.31
N PHE A 43 -9.38 -3.03 -11.27
CA PHE A 43 -8.02 -3.11 -10.77
C PHE A 43 -7.87 -3.99 -9.54
N VAL A 44 -8.98 -4.33 -8.86
CA VAL A 44 -8.94 -5.15 -7.66
C VAL A 44 -8.50 -6.57 -8.01
N ALA A 45 -7.48 -7.05 -7.30
CA ALA A 45 -7.02 -8.42 -7.43
C ALA A 45 -8.15 -9.40 -7.13
N ILE A 46 -8.33 -10.38 -7.99
CA ILE A 46 -9.36 -11.43 -7.83
C ILE A 46 -8.66 -12.74 -7.49
N ASN A 47 -9.08 -13.32 -6.39
CA ASN A 47 -8.67 -14.67 -6.02
C ASN A 47 -9.51 -15.70 -6.78
N VAL A 48 -8.88 -16.57 -7.52
CA VAL A 48 -9.55 -17.62 -8.30
C VAL A 48 -9.27 -18.98 -7.67
N GLY A 49 -10.26 -19.45 -6.88
CA GLY A 49 -10.24 -20.80 -6.32
C GLY A 49 -9.44 -20.98 -5.03
N SER A 50 -9.24 -22.23 -4.61
CA SER A 50 -8.54 -22.58 -3.35
C SER A 50 -7.03 -22.45 -3.44
N THR A 51 -6.50 -22.25 -4.62
CA THR A 51 -5.11 -21.90 -4.89
C THR A 51 -5.07 -20.46 -5.34
N TYR A 52 -4.35 -19.64 -4.61
CA TYR A 52 -4.17 -18.22 -4.88
C TYR A 52 -3.38 -18.01 -6.17
N SER A 53 -4.03 -18.05 -7.31
CA SER A 53 -3.53 -17.35 -8.47
C SER A 53 -4.20 -15.99 -8.48
N SER A 54 -3.54 -14.90 -8.12
CA SER A 54 -4.07 -13.60 -8.44
C SER A 54 -3.95 -13.43 -9.96
N GLU A 55 -5.01 -13.73 -10.71
CA GLU A 55 -5.07 -13.46 -12.16
C GLU A 55 -4.79 -11.99 -12.49
N VAL A 56 -4.78 -11.14 -11.50
CA VAL A 56 -4.64 -9.70 -11.65
C VAL A 56 -3.18 -9.26 -11.52
N VAL A 57 -2.32 -10.11 -11.00
CA VAL A 57 -0.89 -9.82 -11.02
C VAL A 57 -0.34 -10.29 -12.36
N THR A 58 -0.73 -9.61 -13.43
CA THR A 58 -0.22 -9.87 -14.78
C THR A 58 0.98 -8.97 -15.02
N PRO A 59 2.11 -9.47 -15.55
CA PRO A 59 3.25 -8.63 -15.89
C PRO A 59 2.83 -7.44 -16.75
N GLY A 60 3.22 -6.22 -16.33
CA GLY A 60 2.88 -4.99 -17.03
C GLY A 60 1.47 -4.45 -16.74
N TYR A 61 0.75 -4.98 -15.77
CA TYR A 61 -0.49 -4.39 -15.30
C TYR A 61 -0.22 -3.06 -14.59
N LYS A 62 -0.97 -2.04 -14.98
CA LYS A 62 -0.83 -0.71 -14.43
C LYS A 62 -2.18 -0.16 -14.04
N TRP A 63 -2.30 0.34 -12.82
CA TRP A 63 -3.45 1.13 -12.41
C TRP A 63 -3.10 2.62 -12.42
N GLN A 64 -4.12 3.44 -12.60
CA GLN A 64 -4.01 4.89 -12.59
C GLN A 64 -5.29 5.50 -12.03
N ASP A 65 -5.12 6.47 -11.12
CA ASP A 65 -6.19 7.37 -10.70
C ASP A 65 -6.40 8.49 -11.74
N GLU A 66 -7.64 8.68 -12.18
CA GLU A 66 -7.95 9.65 -13.24
C GLU A 66 -7.83 11.11 -12.76
N ALA A 67 -8.14 11.37 -11.48
CA ALA A 67 -8.16 12.73 -10.94
C ALA A 67 -6.77 13.27 -10.67
N THR A 68 -5.89 12.46 -10.11
CA THR A 68 -4.53 12.85 -9.69
C THR A 68 -3.45 12.42 -10.67
N THR A 69 -3.75 11.54 -11.62
CA THR A 69 -2.79 10.82 -12.47
C THR A 69 -1.80 9.94 -11.70
N LEU A 70 -2.02 9.75 -10.38
CA LEU A 70 -1.22 8.83 -9.57
C LEU A 70 -1.37 7.42 -10.13
N SER A 71 -0.26 6.72 -10.29
CA SER A 71 -0.21 5.40 -10.91
C SER A 71 0.89 4.54 -10.32
N ALA A 72 0.74 3.24 -10.43
CA ALA A 72 1.81 2.29 -10.20
C ALA A 72 1.72 1.11 -11.15
N ASP A 73 2.86 0.51 -11.41
CA ASP A 73 2.96 -0.80 -12.03
C ASP A 73 2.91 -1.87 -10.94
N ASN A 74 2.44 -3.05 -11.29
CA ASN A 74 2.76 -4.26 -10.56
C ASN A 74 3.58 -5.19 -11.46
N ILE A 75 4.47 -5.91 -10.83
CA ILE A 75 5.26 -6.95 -11.48
C ILE A 75 4.97 -8.23 -10.73
N SER A 76 4.51 -9.24 -11.46
CA SER A 76 4.30 -10.57 -10.91
C SER A 76 5.37 -11.53 -11.38
N THR A 77 5.62 -12.51 -10.54
CA THR A 77 6.44 -13.66 -10.86
C THR A 77 5.61 -14.92 -10.69
N GLU A 78 5.80 -15.89 -11.56
CA GLU A 78 5.18 -17.20 -11.45
C GLU A 78 6.19 -18.19 -10.85
N TRP A 79 5.77 -18.88 -9.79
CA TRP A 79 6.51 -19.99 -9.22
C TRP A 79 5.56 -21.12 -8.81
N GLY A 80 5.89 -22.35 -9.24
CA GLY A 80 5.04 -23.51 -8.94
C GLY A 80 3.63 -23.42 -9.51
N GLY A 81 3.41 -22.69 -10.61
CA GLY A 81 2.10 -22.47 -11.22
C GLY A 81 1.24 -21.42 -10.52
N VAL A 82 1.82 -20.61 -9.64
CA VAL A 82 1.15 -19.52 -8.92
C VAL A 82 1.84 -18.22 -9.19
N SER A 83 1.06 -17.20 -9.58
CA SER A 83 1.55 -15.82 -9.68
C SER A 83 1.43 -15.12 -8.34
N TYR A 84 2.44 -14.35 -7.98
CA TYR A 84 2.47 -13.50 -6.78
C TYR A 84 3.11 -12.15 -7.10
N LEU A 85 2.80 -11.14 -6.30
CA LEU A 85 3.38 -9.80 -6.44
C LEU A 85 4.88 -9.87 -6.08
N SER A 86 5.73 -9.51 -7.03
CA SER A 86 7.19 -9.50 -6.86
C SER A 86 7.82 -8.11 -6.93
N SER A 87 7.06 -7.09 -7.35
CA SER A 87 7.41 -5.67 -7.27
C SER A 87 6.20 -4.79 -7.56
N GLY A 88 6.25 -3.52 -7.15
CA GLY A 88 5.20 -2.53 -7.42
C GLY A 88 4.03 -2.60 -6.45
N PHE A 89 2.84 -2.19 -6.93
CA PHE A 89 1.62 -2.12 -6.12
C PHE A 89 0.45 -2.80 -6.80
N ALA A 90 -0.25 -3.66 -6.09
CA ALA A 90 -1.52 -4.26 -6.50
C ALA A 90 -2.69 -3.69 -5.69
N VAL A 91 -3.83 -3.46 -6.33
CA VAL A 91 -5.08 -3.11 -5.62
C VAL A 91 -5.67 -4.37 -5.03
N SER A 92 -6.02 -4.35 -3.76
CA SER A 92 -6.58 -5.49 -3.02
C SER A 92 -7.77 -5.08 -2.17
N SER A 93 -8.60 -6.05 -1.82
CA SER A 93 -9.67 -5.97 -0.84
C SER A 93 -9.59 -7.09 0.22
N TYR A 94 -8.60 -7.95 0.12
CA TYR A 94 -8.45 -9.11 0.99
C TYR A 94 -7.91 -8.72 2.37
N ASN A 95 -8.50 -9.28 3.42
CA ASN A 95 -8.04 -9.03 4.78
C ASN A 95 -8.26 -10.25 5.69
N SER A 96 -7.41 -10.40 6.73
CA SER A 96 -7.49 -11.52 7.65
C SER A 96 -6.76 -11.23 8.97
N ASN A 97 -7.20 -11.89 10.07
CA ASN A 97 -6.46 -11.99 11.32
C ASN A 97 -5.94 -13.40 11.60
N ASP A 98 -6.22 -14.37 10.73
CA ASP A 98 -5.81 -15.78 10.90
C ASP A 98 -4.31 -15.95 10.55
N LEU A 99 -3.44 -15.64 11.50
CA LEU A 99 -2.00 -15.67 11.31
C LEU A 99 -1.46 -17.07 11.01
N GLU A 100 -2.13 -18.14 11.44
CA GLU A 100 -1.67 -19.50 11.20
C GLU A 100 -1.75 -19.89 9.72
N LYS A 101 -2.73 -19.36 8.99
CA LYS A 101 -2.81 -19.55 7.53
C LYS A 101 -1.62 -18.94 6.77
N PHE A 102 -0.93 -17.98 7.37
CA PHE A 102 0.19 -17.25 6.75
C PHE A 102 1.56 -17.73 7.24
N ASN A 103 1.59 -18.70 8.16
CA ASN A 103 2.83 -19.22 8.76
C ASN A 103 3.32 -20.54 8.12
N ILE A 104 2.76 -20.92 6.99
CA ILE A 104 3.04 -22.20 6.33
C ILE A 104 3.73 -22.00 4.99
N TYR A 105 4.31 -23.06 4.45
CA TYR A 105 4.81 -23.07 3.09
C TYR A 105 3.71 -22.67 2.10
N GLY A 106 4.05 -21.77 1.17
CA GLY A 106 3.07 -21.24 0.21
C GLY A 106 2.25 -20.05 0.70
N ALA A 107 2.52 -19.52 1.90
CA ALA A 107 1.82 -18.34 2.42
C ALA A 107 2.01 -17.06 1.57
N TYR A 108 3.08 -17.00 0.76
CA TYR A 108 3.27 -15.95 -0.26
C TYR A 108 2.12 -15.88 -1.28
N GLN A 109 1.36 -16.95 -1.43
CA GLN A 109 0.15 -16.97 -2.26
C GLN A 109 -0.99 -16.11 -1.69
N ARG A 110 -0.85 -15.63 -0.45
CA ARG A 110 -1.79 -14.76 0.26
C ARG A 110 -1.16 -13.40 0.58
N ASP A 111 -0.25 -12.96 -0.25
CA ASP A 111 0.53 -11.74 -0.08
C ASP A 111 -0.32 -10.45 -0.04
N LEU A 112 -1.49 -10.46 -0.72
CA LEU A 112 -2.36 -9.29 -0.84
C LEU A 112 -3.35 -9.11 0.32
N TYR A 113 -3.27 -9.90 1.39
CA TYR A 113 -4.13 -9.77 2.57
C TYR A 113 -3.57 -8.73 3.54
N VAL A 114 -4.31 -7.66 3.79
CA VAL A 114 -3.99 -6.75 4.92
C VAL A 114 -4.40 -7.41 6.25
N TYR A 115 -3.65 -7.13 7.32
CA TYR A 115 -4.07 -7.55 8.64
C TYR A 115 -5.27 -6.74 9.11
N ASN A 116 -6.34 -7.45 9.53
CA ASN A 116 -7.54 -6.85 10.08
C ASN A 116 -8.04 -7.69 11.26
N ALA A 117 -7.90 -7.17 12.47
CA ALA A 117 -8.24 -7.89 13.71
C ALA A 117 -9.71 -8.33 13.81
N GLU A 118 -10.61 -7.73 13.01
CA GLU A 118 -12.05 -7.99 13.07
C GLU A 118 -12.49 -9.15 12.16
N ASN A 119 -11.67 -9.55 11.17
CA ASN A 119 -12.04 -10.53 10.15
C ASN A 119 -11.09 -11.71 10.13
N GLU A 120 -11.63 -12.92 10.25
CA GLU A 120 -10.84 -14.14 10.11
C GLU A 120 -10.37 -14.36 8.65
N ASP A 121 -11.24 -14.08 7.68
CA ASP A 121 -10.93 -14.13 6.25
C ASP A 121 -12.05 -13.41 5.47
N ALA A 122 -11.75 -12.29 4.84
CA ALA A 122 -12.73 -11.46 4.18
C ALA A 122 -12.18 -10.77 2.92
N VAL A 123 -13.11 -10.37 2.04
CA VAL A 123 -12.85 -9.65 0.78
C VAL A 123 -13.47 -8.27 0.78
N LYS A 124 -13.73 -7.71 1.96
CA LYS A 124 -14.29 -6.36 2.16
C LYS A 124 -13.95 -5.82 3.53
N GLY A 125 -13.98 -4.50 3.66
CA GLY A 125 -13.85 -3.82 4.94
C GLY A 125 -12.44 -3.90 5.54
N GLY A 126 -11.43 -4.22 4.74
CA GLY A 126 -10.04 -4.30 5.18
C GLY A 126 -9.27 -2.99 5.10
N GLY A 127 -9.78 -2.02 4.33
CA GLY A 127 -9.16 -0.71 4.16
C GLY A 127 -9.33 0.21 5.37
N ASN A 128 -8.71 1.40 5.30
CA ASN A 128 -8.80 2.41 6.35
C ASN A 128 -10.25 2.86 6.52
N GLY A 129 -10.69 3.08 7.77
CA GLY A 129 -12.08 3.43 8.06
C GLY A 129 -13.11 2.37 7.64
N ARG A 130 -12.69 1.12 7.38
CA ARG A 130 -13.49 0.01 6.86
C ARG A 130 -13.90 0.18 5.39
N SER A 131 -13.12 0.90 4.60
CA SER A 131 -13.21 0.89 3.14
C SER A 131 -12.97 -0.53 2.60
N ASP A 132 -13.40 -0.79 1.37
CA ASP A 132 -13.25 -2.14 0.79
C ASP A 132 -11.86 -2.35 0.23
N ASN A 133 -11.28 -1.33 -0.42
CA ASN A 133 -10.05 -1.47 -1.20
C ASN A 133 -8.89 -0.67 -0.61
N PHE A 134 -7.69 -1.09 -0.97
CA PHE A 134 -6.41 -0.48 -0.63
C PHE A 134 -5.36 -0.99 -1.62
N ILE A 135 -4.12 -0.53 -1.53
CA ILE A 135 -3.01 -1.09 -2.32
C ILE A 135 -2.02 -1.84 -1.42
N VAL A 136 -1.48 -2.93 -1.94
CA VAL A 136 -0.38 -3.69 -1.33
C VAL A 136 0.87 -3.48 -2.16
N GLY A 137 1.94 -3.01 -1.52
CA GLY A 137 3.25 -2.86 -2.10
C GLY A 137 4.18 -4.01 -1.72
N TYR A 138 5.05 -4.39 -2.65
CA TYR A 138 6.10 -5.37 -2.41
C TYR A 138 7.42 -4.90 -2.99
N GLY A 139 8.48 -5.17 -2.27
CA GLY A 139 9.86 -5.07 -2.73
C GLY A 139 10.73 -4.21 -1.84
N ASN A 140 12.03 -4.47 -1.98
CA ASN A 140 13.07 -3.74 -1.28
C ASN A 140 14.33 -3.60 -2.13
N TYR A 141 15.27 -2.83 -1.60
CA TYR A 141 16.64 -2.75 -2.09
C TYR A 141 17.57 -2.57 -0.89
N GLU A 142 18.55 -3.41 -0.77
CA GLU A 142 19.53 -3.40 0.34
C GLU A 142 20.94 -3.02 -0.11
N GLY A 143 21.07 -2.39 -1.29
CA GLY A 143 22.34 -2.06 -1.91
C GLY A 143 22.90 -3.19 -2.80
N ASP A 144 23.99 -2.90 -3.48
CA ASP A 144 24.68 -3.89 -4.31
C ASP A 144 25.29 -4.97 -3.42
N LYS A 145 24.76 -6.18 -3.51
CA LYS A 145 25.37 -7.36 -2.90
C LYS A 145 26.21 -8.09 -3.95
N SER A 146 27.33 -8.63 -3.54
CA SER A 146 28.21 -9.39 -4.42
C SER A 146 27.57 -10.73 -4.80
N GLY A 147 26.86 -10.80 -5.93
CA GLY A 147 26.22 -12.00 -6.43
C GLY A 147 25.27 -11.73 -7.59
N GLU A 148 24.98 -12.74 -8.40
CA GLU A 148 24.05 -12.62 -9.53
C GLU A 148 22.59 -12.41 -9.11
N TRP A 149 22.26 -12.66 -7.85
CA TRP A 149 20.93 -12.57 -7.27
C TRP A 149 20.95 -11.50 -6.16
N GLY A 150 20.27 -10.39 -6.34
CA GLY A 150 20.09 -9.38 -5.29
C GLY A 150 20.46 -7.95 -5.64
N ASN A 151 20.91 -7.69 -6.87
CA ASN A 151 21.22 -6.33 -7.35
C ASN A 151 20.05 -5.66 -8.05
N GLU A 152 18.91 -6.32 -8.11
CA GLU A 152 17.72 -5.75 -8.73
C GLU A 152 16.97 -4.83 -7.75
N ASP A 153 16.63 -3.64 -8.23
CA ASP A 153 15.85 -2.68 -7.48
C ASP A 153 14.35 -2.99 -7.61
N PHE A 154 13.83 -3.75 -6.67
CA PHE A 154 12.40 -4.13 -6.60
C PHE A 154 11.54 -3.15 -5.80
N ARG A 155 12.07 -1.98 -5.43
CA ARG A 155 11.32 -1.01 -4.65
C ARG A 155 10.05 -0.56 -5.36
N PRO A 156 8.87 -0.72 -4.75
CA PRO A 156 7.63 -0.28 -5.36
C PRO A 156 7.59 1.24 -5.48
N THR A 157 7.07 1.73 -6.60
CA THR A 157 7.07 3.15 -6.95
C THR A 157 5.67 3.63 -7.30
N LEU A 158 5.23 4.71 -6.66
CA LEU A 158 4.10 5.53 -7.08
C LEU A 158 4.61 6.65 -7.98
N SER A 159 3.95 6.93 -9.09
CA SER A 159 4.36 7.96 -10.05
C SER A 159 3.15 8.72 -10.58
N PHE A 160 3.34 10.00 -10.90
CA PHE A 160 2.35 10.75 -11.65
C PHE A 160 2.58 10.50 -13.15
N SER A 161 1.61 9.87 -13.81
CA SER A 161 1.74 9.37 -15.18
C SER A 161 1.89 10.48 -16.23
N ASP A 162 1.47 11.71 -15.90
CA ASP A 162 1.64 12.90 -16.73
C ASP A 162 3.01 13.60 -16.56
N GLY A 163 3.85 13.09 -15.64
CA GLY A 163 5.18 13.63 -15.35
C GLY A 163 5.18 14.96 -14.60
N LYS A 164 4.03 15.47 -14.18
CA LYS A 164 3.94 16.72 -13.43
C LYS A 164 4.18 16.47 -11.94
N ALA A 165 4.90 17.39 -11.30
CA ALA A 165 5.18 17.30 -9.88
C ALA A 165 3.94 17.66 -9.04
N ARG A 166 3.68 16.86 -7.99
CA ARG A 166 2.62 17.07 -7.01
C ARG A 166 3.13 16.73 -5.61
N THR A 167 2.46 17.23 -4.58
CA THR A 167 2.78 16.89 -3.20
C THR A 167 1.90 15.73 -2.74
N ILE A 168 2.52 14.62 -2.33
CA ILE A 168 1.81 13.60 -1.56
C ILE A 168 1.88 14.02 -0.09
N LYS A 169 0.76 14.46 0.47
CA LYS A 169 0.69 14.95 1.85
C LYS A 169 0.85 13.82 2.86
N GLY A 170 0.29 12.67 2.55
CA GLY A 170 0.33 11.51 3.40
C GLY A 170 -0.56 10.40 2.90
N CYS A 171 -0.56 9.32 3.64
CA CYS A 171 -1.40 8.15 3.43
C CYS A 171 -1.64 7.45 4.77
N TYR A 172 -2.45 6.39 4.74
CA TYR A 172 -2.50 5.41 5.83
C TYR A 172 -1.67 4.19 5.46
N VAL A 173 -1.02 3.60 6.45
CA VAL A 173 -0.16 2.41 6.33
C VAL A 173 -0.64 1.33 7.28
N ASN A 174 -0.66 0.08 6.80
CA ASN A 174 -0.87 -1.11 7.62
C ASN A 174 0.04 -2.24 7.16
N SER A 175 0.19 -3.26 7.99
CA SER A 175 0.92 -4.47 7.63
C SER A 175 0.01 -5.47 6.93
N THR A 176 0.58 -6.28 6.02
CA THR A 176 -0.14 -7.44 5.51
C THR A 176 -0.22 -8.55 6.57
N ALA A 177 -1.23 -9.42 6.48
CA ALA A 177 -1.37 -10.55 7.41
C ALA A 177 -0.15 -11.49 7.32
N TYR A 178 0.41 -11.67 6.11
CA TYR A 178 1.63 -12.44 5.91
C TYR A 178 2.83 -11.82 6.63
N PHE A 179 3.03 -10.50 6.51
CA PHE A 179 4.08 -9.79 7.24
C PHE A 179 3.92 -9.95 8.76
N VAL A 180 2.70 -9.74 9.29
CA VAL A 180 2.42 -9.89 10.74
C VAL A 180 2.70 -11.31 11.21
N SER A 181 2.21 -12.32 10.47
CA SER A 181 2.41 -13.72 10.80
C SER A 181 3.89 -14.08 10.95
N ILE A 182 4.70 -13.76 9.96
CA ILE A 182 6.13 -14.11 10.00
C ILE A 182 6.90 -13.29 11.03
N THR A 183 6.61 -12.00 11.17
CA THR A 183 7.29 -11.18 12.19
C THR A 183 6.94 -11.57 13.62
N GLU A 184 5.75 -12.10 13.85
CA GLU A 184 5.27 -12.52 15.19
C GLU A 184 5.63 -13.97 15.52
N LEU A 185 5.39 -14.89 14.59
CA LEU A 185 5.48 -16.34 14.81
C LEU A 185 6.76 -16.96 14.22
N GLY A 186 7.27 -16.38 13.15
CA GLY A 186 8.31 -16.99 12.32
C GLY A 186 7.79 -18.21 11.54
N ASN A 187 8.62 -18.78 10.70
CA ASN A 187 8.41 -20.07 10.04
C ASN A 187 9.75 -20.74 9.69
N GLU A 188 9.73 -21.80 8.87
CA GLU A 188 10.96 -22.50 8.46
C GLU A 188 11.94 -21.65 7.64
N PHE A 189 11.48 -20.53 7.02
CA PHE A 189 12.30 -19.66 6.18
C PHE A 189 12.76 -18.38 6.89
N ALA A 190 11.99 -17.89 7.86
CA ALA A 190 12.28 -16.64 8.54
C ALA A 190 11.93 -16.73 10.03
N PRO A 191 12.85 -16.43 10.95
CA PRO A 191 12.53 -16.40 12.36
C PRO A 191 11.65 -15.20 12.71
N ALA A 192 10.86 -15.33 13.79
CA ALA A 192 10.16 -14.20 14.38
C ALA A 192 11.12 -13.09 14.81
N LEU A 193 10.65 -11.84 14.84
CA LEU A 193 11.43 -10.71 15.34
C LEU A 193 11.88 -10.93 16.79
N LYS A 194 13.16 -10.64 17.05
CA LYS A 194 13.75 -10.64 18.38
C LYS A 194 13.80 -9.24 18.96
N LYS A 195 14.00 -9.17 20.27
CA LYS A 195 14.20 -7.89 20.97
C LYS A 195 15.38 -7.12 20.37
N GLY A 196 15.13 -5.87 19.97
CA GLY A 196 16.11 -4.99 19.36
C GLY A 196 16.13 -5.05 17.82
N GLU A 197 15.48 -6.01 17.20
CA GLU A 197 15.27 -6.02 15.76
C GLU A 197 14.11 -5.11 15.39
N LYS A 198 14.25 -4.42 14.25
CA LYS A 198 13.31 -3.43 13.76
C LYS A 198 13.16 -3.55 12.26
N ILE A 199 11.93 -3.42 11.77
CA ILE A 199 11.62 -3.30 10.34
C ILE A 199 11.03 -1.92 10.09
N THR A 200 11.57 -1.24 9.09
CA THR A 200 11.19 0.12 8.72
C THR A 200 10.71 0.18 7.27
N LEU A 201 9.77 1.08 7.02
CA LEU A 201 9.33 1.49 5.69
C LEU A 201 9.80 2.92 5.45
N THR A 202 10.54 3.14 4.36
CA THR A 202 11.04 4.44 3.94
C THR A 202 10.39 4.84 2.64
N ALA A 203 9.86 6.06 2.56
CA ALA A 203 9.39 6.71 1.34
C ALA A 203 10.43 7.75 0.91
N THR A 204 10.87 7.70 -0.34
CA THR A 204 11.81 8.65 -0.93
C THR A 204 11.19 9.31 -2.15
N GLY A 205 11.11 10.64 -2.14
CA GLY A 205 10.58 11.44 -3.24
C GLY A 205 11.63 11.73 -4.31
N TYR A 206 11.19 11.81 -5.57
CA TYR A 206 12.05 12.14 -6.71
C TYR A 206 11.43 13.21 -7.59
N ASP A 207 12.25 14.13 -8.08
CA ASP A 207 11.88 15.14 -9.07
C ASP A 207 11.94 14.59 -10.51
N ALA A 208 11.59 15.42 -11.50
CA ALA A 208 11.62 15.08 -12.92
C ALA A 208 13.02 14.73 -13.45
N MET A 209 14.07 15.15 -12.77
CA MET A 209 15.48 14.82 -13.11
C MET A 209 15.97 13.58 -12.34
N ARG A 210 15.05 12.86 -11.65
CA ARG A 210 15.36 11.69 -10.80
C ARG A 210 16.28 12.02 -9.61
N ARG A 211 16.29 13.25 -9.14
CA ARG A 211 17.00 13.64 -7.93
C ARG A 211 16.08 13.46 -6.73
N GLU A 212 16.64 12.99 -5.63
CA GLU A 212 15.90 12.89 -4.38
C GLU A 212 15.48 14.29 -3.88
N THR A 213 14.22 14.42 -3.48
CA THR A 213 13.66 15.64 -2.90
C THR A 213 13.60 15.56 -1.38
N GLY A 214 13.42 14.38 -0.83
CA GLY A 214 13.36 14.09 0.60
C GLY A 214 13.10 12.62 0.86
N SER A 215 13.19 12.25 2.13
CA SER A 215 12.94 10.88 2.59
C SER A 215 12.28 10.89 3.98
N VAL A 216 11.28 10.03 4.17
CA VAL A 216 10.56 9.86 5.44
C VAL A 216 10.50 8.38 5.78
N THR A 217 10.74 8.04 7.05
CA THR A 217 10.76 6.67 7.53
C THR A 217 9.75 6.45 8.66
N MET A 218 9.06 5.32 8.63
CA MET A 218 8.23 4.85 9.73
C MET A 218 8.62 3.43 10.15
N THR A 219 8.39 3.11 11.42
CA THR A 219 8.56 1.75 11.92
C THR A 219 7.31 0.94 11.65
N LEU A 220 7.44 -0.17 10.90
CA LEU A 220 6.37 -1.15 10.69
C LEU A 220 6.33 -2.18 11.81
N ALA A 221 7.48 -2.65 12.27
CA ALA A 221 7.55 -3.66 13.32
C ALA A 221 8.81 -3.51 14.18
N GLU A 222 8.61 -3.69 15.45
CA GLU A 222 9.61 -4.07 16.47
C GLU A 222 9.05 -5.25 17.27
N LYS A 223 9.90 -5.99 18.01
CA LYS A 223 9.39 -7.05 18.88
C LYS A 223 8.32 -6.48 19.82
N ASP A 224 7.17 -7.12 19.87
CA ASP A 224 5.99 -6.73 20.67
C ASP A 224 5.28 -5.43 20.25
N ASN A 225 5.69 -4.79 19.13
CA ASN A 225 5.04 -3.60 18.57
C ASN A 225 5.00 -3.65 17.05
N ILE A 226 4.14 -4.51 16.52
CA ILE A 226 3.92 -4.67 15.08
C ILE A 226 2.73 -3.80 14.68
N THR A 227 2.83 -3.09 13.56
CA THR A 227 1.70 -2.33 13.00
C THR A 227 0.60 -3.29 12.55
N LYS A 228 -0.51 -3.33 13.29
CA LYS A 228 -1.67 -4.22 13.08
C LYS A 228 -2.97 -3.44 12.81
N SER A 229 -2.85 -2.15 12.54
CA SER A 229 -3.98 -1.28 12.20
C SER A 229 -3.49 -0.13 11.33
N TRP A 230 -4.40 0.48 10.60
CA TRP A 230 -4.11 1.63 9.76
C TRP A 230 -3.58 2.80 10.60
N ARG A 231 -2.43 3.34 10.20
CA ARG A 231 -1.73 4.45 10.86
C ARG A 231 -1.45 5.54 9.84
N ALA A 232 -1.81 6.77 10.17
CA ALA A 232 -1.48 7.91 9.34
C ALA A 232 0.04 8.11 9.23
N TRP A 233 0.51 8.39 8.03
CA TRP A 233 1.91 8.67 7.71
C TRP A 233 2.01 9.98 6.94
N ASP A 234 2.60 10.99 7.54
CA ASP A 234 2.85 12.29 6.91
C ASP A 234 4.03 12.17 5.94
N LEU A 235 3.80 12.51 4.68
CA LEU A 235 4.78 12.51 3.59
C LEU A 235 5.04 13.91 3.04
N SER A 236 4.47 14.95 3.66
CA SER A 236 4.53 16.33 3.17
C SER A 236 5.95 16.87 3.03
N SER A 237 6.88 16.38 3.85
CA SER A 237 8.30 16.78 3.80
C SER A 237 9.06 16.26 2.59
N LEU A 238 8.47 15.35 1.78
CA LEU A 238 9.02 14.96 0.48
C LEU A 238 8.96 16.12 -0.53
N GLY A 239 8.10 17.12 -0.30
CA GLY A 239 7.89 18.24 -1.20
C GLY A 239 7.13 17.84 -2.47
N ALA A 240 7.30 18.64 -3.53
CA ALA A 240 6.72 18.33 -4.84
C ALA A 240 7.56 17.27 -5.57
N VAL A 241 6.94 16.15 -5.90
CA VAL A 241 7.56 14.96 -6.48
C VAL A 241 6.88 14.53 -7.77
N VAL A 242 7.59 13.90 -8.69
CA VAL A 242 7.00 13.17 -9.83
C VAL A 242 6.84 11.69 -9.51
N SER A 243 7.58 11.19 -8.52
CA SER A 243 7.44 9.82 -8.02
C SER A 243 7.90 9.69 -6.58
N VAL A 244 7.34 8.69 -5.89
CA VAL A 244 7.78 8.26 -4.57
C VAL A 244 8.10 6.78 -4.62
N ARG A 245 9.29 6.42 -4.15
CA ARG A 245 9.77 5.04 -4.09
C ARG A 245 9.79 4.59 -2.64
N PHE A 246 9.29 3.39 -2.38
CA PHE A 246 9.21 2.82 -1.04
C PHE A 246 10.26 1.74 -0.87
N ASN A 247 10.82 1.64 0.33
CA ASN A 247 11.80 0.63 0.67
C ASN A 247 11.53 0.07 2.06
N ILE A 248 11.33 -1.25 2.17
CA ILE A 248 11.19 -1.95 3.44
C ILE A 248 12.50 -2.63 3.79
N THR A 249 13.03 -2.38 4.98
CA THR A 249 14.36 -2.88 5.39
C THR A 249 14.40 -3.25 6.86
N GLY A 250 15.39 -4.06 7.23
CA GLY A 250 15.66 -4.47 8.62
C GLY A 250 15.10 -5.85 8.96
N GLY A 251 15.01 -6.15 10.27
CA GLY A 251 14.64 -7.47 10.76
C GLY A 251 15.73 -8.52 10.58
N PRO A 252 15.39 -9.83 10.71
CA PRO A 252 16.32 -10.92 10.46
C PRO A 252 16.85 -10.91 9.04
N THR A 253 18.13 -11.18 8.88
CA THR A 253 18.80 -11.27 7.58
C THR A 253 19.65 -12.52 7.47
N ASP A 254 19.82 -13.03 6.26
CA ASP A 254 20.78 -14.06 5.90
C ASP A 254 21.70 -13.57 4.76
N GLU A 255 22.38 -14.49 4.12
CA GLU A 255 23.25 -14.18 2.97
C GLU A 255 22.49 -13.63 1.76
N TRP A 256 21.17 -13.85 1.66
CA TRP A 256 20.29 -13.39 0.60
C TRP A 256 19.56 -12.08 0.93
N GLY A 257 19.73 -11.58 2.16
CA GLY A 257 19.17 -10.32 2.64
C GLY A 257 18.05 -10.47 3.65
N MET A 258 17.08 -9.55 3.62
CA MET A 258 15.96 -9.53 4.55
C MET A 258 15.10 -10.80 4.40
N MET A 259 14.95 -11.56 5.50
CA MET A 259 14.17 -12.79 5.54
C MET A 259 12.67 -12.56 5.75
N SER A 260 12.29 -11.48 6.43
CA SER A 260 10.87 -11.15 6.65
C SER A 260 10.16 -10.80 5.33
N PRO A 261 8.84 -11.05 5.21
CA PRO A 261 8.07 -10.67 4.02
C PRO A 261 8.19 -9.17 3.74
N LYS A 262 8.35 -8.81 2.47
CA LYS A 262 8.62 -7.44 2.01
C LYS A 262 7.34 -6.74 1.56
N TYR A 263 6.22 -6.98 2.27
CA TYR A 263 4.88 -6.49 1.96
C TYR A 263 4.40 -5.47 2.98
N PHE A 264 3.70 -4.45 2.48
CA PHE A 264 2.99 -3.45 3.28
C PHE A 264 1.76 -2.96 2.52
N ALA A 265 0.80 -2.37 3.22
CA ALA A 265 -0.41 -1.83 2.60
C ALA A 265 -0.47 -0.31 2.77
N LEU A 266 -0.97 0.39 1.75
CA LEU A 266 -1.27 1.83 1.76
C LEU A 266 -2.73 2.07 1.40
N ASP A 267 -3.32 3.14 1.98
CA ASP A 267 -4.67 3.58 1.69
C ASP A 267 -4.80 5.10 1.86
N ASP A 268 -5.87 5.69 1.31
CA ASP A 268 -6.21 7.12 1.45
C ASP A 268 -5.03 8.05 1.15
N ILE A 269 -4.45 7.93 -0.03
CA ILE A 269 -3.30 8.75 -0.43
C ILE A 269 -3.77 10.16 -0.77
N THR A 270 -3.39 11.14 0.04
CA THR A 270 -3.75 12.54 -0.18
C THR A 270 -2.72 13.22 -1.08
N VAL A 271 -3.19 13.73 -2.23
CA VAL A 271 -2.40 14.41 -3.23
C VAL A 271 -2.84 15.87 -3.35
N GLU A 272 -1.88 16.79 -3.34
CA GLU A 272 -2.11 18.22 -3.51
C GLU A 272 -1.29 18.80 -4.66
N TRP A 273 -1.86 19.77 -5.37
CA TRP A 273 -1.16 20.55 -6.39
C TRP A 273 -1.80 21.92 -6.60
N ASP A 274 -1.01 22.84 -7.16
CA ASP A 274 -1.50 24.12 -7.62
C ASP A 274 -2.09 23.95 -9.04
N ASP A 275 -3.41 24.17 -9.16
CA ASP A 275 -4.13 24.01 -10.45
C ASP A 275 -3.77 25.12 -11.44
N SER A 276 -3.36 26.30 -10.96
CA SER A 276 -2.92 27.39 -11.82
C SER A 276 -1.61 27.09 -12.55
N ALA A 277 -0.72 26.33 -11.92
CA ALA A 277 0.56 25.91 -12.51
C ALA A 277 0.44 24.82 -13.58
N GLN A 278 -0.76 24.27 -13.80
CA GLN A 278 -1.00 23.16 -14.75
C GLN A 278 -1.60 23.62 -16.10
N ALA A 279 -1.89 24.92 -16.23
CA ALA A 279 -2.55 25.48 -17.41
C ALA A 279 -1.59 25.90 -18.55
N GLU A 280 -0.27 25.63 -18.44
CA GLU A 280 0.73 25.90 -19.48
C GLU A 280 1.12 24.66 -20.28
#